data_2ebe3bd7b1d3a7382ee0b46543465949
#
_entry.id   2ebe3bd7b1d3a7382ee0b46543465949
#
_cell.length_a   1.000
_cell.length_b   1.000
_cell.length_c   1.000
_cell.angle_alpha   90.00
_cell.angle_beta   90.00
_cell.angle_gamma   90.00
#
_symmetry.space_group_name_H-M   'P 1'
#
loop_
_entity.id
_entity.type
_entity.pdbx_description
1 polymer ?
#
loop_
_entity_poly.entity_id
_entity_poly.type
_entity_poly.pdbx_seq_one_letter_code
_entity_poly.pdbx_strand_id
1 'polypeptide(L)'
;MKFNCELKRVVDDSYDIEIGRKLQDTLVSDLKGGLVGKIKKFAVVTDSIVVDLYGRDIYDRLNAAGLKAELFVIPEGEKSKTRQMKEFVEDSMLEKGFRRDCCVVAVGGGVVTDLAGFVAGTFGRGVPFVNYATTLLAAADASVGGKTAVDTPLATNLIGLFNQPKKVYCLLYTS
;
A
#
# COMPACT_ATOMS: atom_id res chain seq x y z
N MET A 1 9.02 40.44 19.41
CA MET A 1 7.62 39.96 19.35
C MET A 1 7.64 38.43 19.26
N LYS A 2 6.88 37.70 20.08
CA LYS A 2 6.88 36.22 20.09
C LYS A 2 5.46 35.76 19.82
N PHE A 3 5.30 34.84 18.85
CA PHE A 3 4.02 34.19 18.56
C PHE A 3 4.10 32.73 18.98
N ASN A 4 3.03 32.21 19.55
CA ASN A 4 2.84 30.81 19.85
C ASN A 4 1.76 30.25 18.92
N CYS A 5 2.02 29.10 18.29
CA CYS A 5 1.06 28.37 17.48
C CYS A 5 0.75 27.05 18.18
N GLU A 6 -0.45 26.88 18.71
CA GLU A 6 -0.90 25.62 19.28
C GLU A 6 -1.47 24.71 18.19
N LEU A 7 -0.87 23.50 18.05
CA LEU A 7 -1.32 22.48 17.13
C LEU A 7 -1.62 21.21 17.94
N LYS A 8 -2.89 21.00 18.26
CA LYS A 8 -3.39 19.78 18.93
C LYS A 8 -4.10 18.90 17.91
N ARG A 9 -3.76 17.63 17.89
CA ARG A 9 -4.39 16.63 16.99
C ARG A 9 -4.81 15.42 17.80
N VAL A 10 -6.07 15.01 17.63
CA VAL A 10 -6.55 13.69 18.04
C VAL A 10 -6.45 12.79 16.82
N VAL A 11 -5.78 11.65 16.95
CA VAL A 11 -5.56 10.70 15.85
C VAL A 11 -6.25 9.40 16.22
N ASP A 12 -7.13 8.93 15.34
CA ASP A 12 -7.66 7.58 15.34
C ASP A 12 -7.14 6.86 14.09
N ASP A 13 -6.15 6.01 14.29
CA ASP A 13 -5.51 5.21 13.27
C ASP A 13 -5.96 3.73 13.35
N SER A 14 -7.15 3.48 13.90
CA SER A 14 -7.75 2.15 13.94
C SER A 14 -8.06 1.62 12.55
N TYR A 15 -7.86 0.33 12.34
CA TYR A 15 -8.19 -0.36 11.11
C TYR A 15 -8.50 -1.84 11.37
N ASP A 16 -9.21 -2.46 10.43
CA ASP A 16 -9.55 -3.87 10.49
C ASP A 16 -8.49 -4.74 9.81
N ILE A 17 -8.29 -5.93 10.34
CA ILE A 17 -7.52 -7.01 9.73
C ILE A 17 -8.48 -8.14 9.40
N GLU A 18 -8.67 -8.41 8.11
CA GLU A 18 -9.51 -9.52 7.64
C GLU A 18 -8.64 -10.68 7.19
N ILE A 19 -8.88 -11.85 7.77
CA ILE A 19 -8.11 -13.06 7.48
C ILE A 19 -9.04 -14.07 6.77
N GLY A 20 -8.66 -14.47 5.58
CA GLY A 20 -9.53 -15.37 4.81
C GLY A 20 -8.95 -15.82 3.48
N ARG A 21 -9.80 -16.50 2.71
CA ARG A 21 -9.52 -16.93 1.34
C ARG A 21 -10.28 -16.05 0.36
N LYS A 22 -9.70 -15.83 -0.83
CA LYS A 22 -10.38 -15.12 -1.93
C LYS A 22 -10.91 -13.73 -1.51
N LEU A 23 -10.10 -12.98 -0.76
CA LEU A 23 -10.47 -11.67 -0.25
C LEU A 23 -10.48 -10.55 -1.32
N GLN A 24 -10.22 -10.88 -2.60
CA GLN A 24 -10.20 -9.91 -3.70
C GLN A 24 -11.57 -9.23 -3.87
N ASP A 25 -12.66 -10.00 -3.78
CA ASP A 25 -14.01 -9.44 -3.89
C ASP A 25 -14.37 -8.54 -2.71
N THR A 26 -13.95 -8.92 -1.49
CA THR A 26 -14.10 -8.10 -0.29
C THR A 26 -13.33 -6.79 -0.44
N LEU A 27 -12.04 -6.84 -0.85
CA LEU A 27 -11.23 -5.66 -1.09
C LEU A 27 -11.90 -4.71 -2.09
N VAL A 28 -12.37 -5.22 -3.23
CA VAL A 28 -13.05 -4.39 -4.24
C VAL A 28 -14.35 -3.79 -3.70
N SER A 29 -15.14 -4.57 -2.97
CA SER A 29 -16.38 -4.12 -2.34
C SER A 29 -16.14 -3.00 -1.33
N ASP A 30 -15.15 -3.14 -0.46
CA ASP A 30 -14.78 -2.16 0.56
C ASP A 30 -14.29 -0.84 -0.06
N LEU A 31 -13.42 -0.93 -1.07
CA LEU A 31 -12.92 0.26 -1.77
C LEU A 31 -14.05 0.98 -2.52
N LYS A 32 -14.97 0.24 -3.14
CA LYS A 32 -16.16 0.79 -3.79
C LYS A 32 -17.15 1.37 -2.76
N GLY A 33 -17.23 0.74 -1.59
CA GLY A 33 -18.05 1.19 -0.46
C GLY A 33 -17.56 2.44 0.25
N GLY A 34 -16.36 2.94 -0.11
CA GLY A 34 -15.81 4.18 0.41
C GLY A 34 -14.88 4.04 1.62
N LEU A 35 -14.33 2.84 1.87
CA LEU A 35 -13.34 2.58 2.93
C LEU A 35 -12.23 3.65 3.00
N VAL A 36 -11.77 4.13 1.86
CA VAL A 36 -10.69 5.11 1.72
C VAL A 36 -11.17 6.52 1.35
N GLY A 37 -12.48 6.77 1.45
CA GLY A 37 -13.08 8.04 1.09
C GLY A 37 -13.22 8.26 -0.43
N LYS A 38 -13.28 9.53 -0.86
CA LYS A 38 -13.46 9.88 -2.28
C LYS A 38 -12.14 9.79 -3.04
N ILE A 39 -11.88 8.66 -3.63
CA ILE A 39 -10.67 8.36 -4.41
C ILE A 39 -11.01 8.30 -5.90
N LYS A 40 -10.13 8.89 -6.74
CA LYS A 40 -10.27 8.87 -8.21
C LYS A 40 -9.46 7.78 -8.89
N LYS A 41 -8.29 7.42 -8.32
CA LYS A 41 -7.38 6.44 -8.89
C LYS A 41 -6.78 5.52 -7.84
N PHE A 42 -6.56 4.27 -8.20
CA PHE A 42 -5.97 3.25 -7.34
C PHE A 42 -4.64 2.79 -7.95
N ALA A 43 -3.56 2.89 -7.19
CA ALA A 43 -2.23 2.40 -7.57
C ALA A 43 -2.04 1.00 -6.97
N VAL A 44 -2.19 -0.04 -7.78
CA VAL A 44 -1.90 -1.42 -7.38
C VAL A 44 -0.40 -1.64 -7.50
N VAL A 45 0.30 -1.73 -6.38
CA VAL A 45 1.74 -1.97 -6.31
C VAL A 45 1.98 -3.42 -5.94
N THR A 46 2.75 -4.13 -6.74
CA THR A 46 3.04 -5.57 -6.57
C THR A 46 4.43 -5.91 -7.09
N ASP A 47 4.90 -7.13 -6.87
CA ASP A 47 6.17 -7.62 -7.43
C ASP A 47 5.98 -8.56 -8.63
N SER A 48 7.09 -8.90 -9.29
CA SER A 48 7.12 -9.70 -10.51
C SER A 48 6.60 -11.14 -10.34
N ILE A 49 6.56 -11.68 -9.12
CA ILE A 49 5.98 -13.00 -8.83
C ILE A 49 4.48 -12.86 -8.50
N VAL A 50 4.16 -11.95 -7.59
CA VAL A 50 2.80 -11.81 -7.06
C VAL A 50 1.84 -11.21 -8.10
N VAL A 51 2.37 -10.48 -9.10
CA VAL A 51 1.56 -9.90 -10.18
C VAL A 51 0.70 -10.94 -10.90
N ASP A 52 1.28 -12.10 -11.22
CA ASP A 52 0.57 -13.15 -11.95
C ASP A 52 -0.30 -14.03 -11.03
N LEU A 53 -0.02 -14.04 -9.72
CA LEU A 53 -0.80 -14.78 -8.74
C LEU A 53 -2.05 -14.01 -8.26
N TYR A 54 -1.92 -12.70 -8.02
CA TYR A 54 -2.97 -11.89 -7.40
C TYR A 54 -3.06 -10.47 -7.94
N GLY A 55 -1.92 -9.85 -8.30
CA GLY A 55 -1.86 -8.43 -8.64
C GLY A 55 -2.73 -8.07 -9.85
N ARG A 56 -2.64 -8.87 -10.90
CA ARG A 56 -3.42 -8.70 -12.13
C ARG A 56 -4.91 -8.93 -11.90
N ASP A 57 -5.28 -9.97 -11.17
CA ASP A 57 -6.69 -10.26 -10.83
C ASP A 57 -7.32 -9.10 -10.02
N ILE A 58 -6.61 -8.57 -9.03
CA ILE A 58 -7.08 -7.41 -8.26
C ILE A 58 -7.22 -6.17 -9.15
N TYR A 59 -6.22 -5.89 -9.99
CA TYR A 59 -6.25 -4.78 -10.94
C TYR A 59 -7.48 -4.88 -11.88
N ASP A 60 -7.71 -6.04 -12.46
CA ASP A 60 -8.82 -6.28 -13.40
C ASP A 60 -10.18 -6.13 -12.70
N ARG A 61 -10.33 -6.67 -11.48
CA ARG A 61 -11.56 -6.54 -10.68
C ARG A 61 -11.85 -5.10 -10.29
N LEU A 62 -10.84 -4.34 -9.90
CA LEU A 62 -11.02 -2.92 -9.59
C LEU A 62 -11.56 -2.15 -10.81
N ASN A 63 -10.95 -2.35 -11.98
CA ASN A 63 -11.40 -1.69 -13.21
C ASN A 63 -12.79 -2.18 -13.66
N ALA A 64 -13.08 -3.47 -13.56
CA ALA A 64 -14.40 -4.03 -13.84
C ALA A 64 -15.50 -3.46 -12.90
N ALA A 65 -15.12 -3.12 -11.66
CA ALA A 65 -16.01 -2.45 -10.70
C ALA A 65 -16.19 -0.94 -10.94
N GLY A 66 -15.51 -0.38 -11.95
CA GLY A 66 -15.52 1.05 -12.29
C GLY A 66 -14.54 1.91 -11.49
N LEU A 67 -13.65 1.27 -10.72
CA LEU A 67 -12.56 1.93 -9.99
C LEU A 67 -11.34 2.03 -10.91
N LYS A 68 -10.91 3.25 -11.21
CA LYS A 68 -9.76 3.48 -12.11
C LYS A 68 -8.47 3.04 -11.44
N ALA A 69 -7.99 1.85 -11.76
CA ALA A 69 -6.76 1.28 -11.25
C ALA A 69 -5.64 1.27 -12.29
N GLU A 70 -4.41 1.42 -11.85
CA GLU A 70 -3.17 1.23 -12.60
C GLU A 70 -2.26 0.27 -11.86
N LEU A 71 -1.53 -0.56 -12.60
CA LEU A 71 -0.65 -1.58 -12.06
C LEU A 71 0.81 -1.11 -12.13
N PHE A 72 1.51 -1.24 -10.99
CA PHE A 72 2.93 -0.91 -10.83
C PHE A 72 3.65 -2.16 -10.31
N VAL A 73 4.53 -2.70 -11.13
CA VAL A 73 5.25 -3.94 -10.84
C VAL A 73 6.69 -3.63 -10.56
N ILE A 74 7.18 -4.04 -9.38
CA ILE A 74 8.59 -3.96 -9.02
C ILE A 74 9.25 -5.35 -9.16
N PRO A 75 10.57 -5.45 -9.30
CA PRO A 75 11.24 -6.74 -9.21
C PRO A 75 11.02 -7.38 -7.83
N GLU A 76 10.95 -8.70 -7.77
CA GLU A 76 10.83 -9.44 -6.52
C GLU A 76 12.08 -9.37 -5.65
N GLY A 77 11.90 -9.61 -4.35
CA GLY A 77 12.96 -9.78 -3.35
C GLY A 77 13.42 -8.50 -2.68
N GLU A 78 14.17 -8.68 -1.59
CA GLU A 78 14.61 -7.59 -0.69
C GLU A 78 15.44 -6.50 -1.40
N LYS A 79 16.13 -6.86 -2.49
CA LYS A 79 16.92 -5.91 -3.31
C LYS A 79 16.06 -4.79 -3.91
N SER A 80 14.75 -4.96 -3.99
CA SER A 80 13.81 -3.95 -4.49
C SER A 80 13.33 -2.98 -3.40
N LYS A 81 13.61 -3.26 -2.12
CA LYS A 81 13.22 -2.40 -1.01
C LYS A 81 14.18 -1.22 -0.85
N THR A 82 14.26 -0.36 -1.84
CA THR A 82 15.24 0.74 -1.92
C THR A 82 14.61 2.10 -2.18
N ARG A 83 15.39 3.18 -1.92
CA ARG A 83 15.00 4.55 -2.26
C ARG A 83 14.75 4.71 -3.76
N GLN A 84 15.59 4.10 -4.59
CA GLN A 84 15.48 4.17 -6.04
C GLN A 84 14.19 3.50 -6.53
N MET A 85 13.81 2.37 -5.93
CA MET A 85 12.54 1.72 -6.29
C MET A 85 11.33 2.52 -5.82
N LYS A 86 11.42 3.14 -4.64
CA LYS A 86 10.38 4.07 -4.16
C LYS A 86 10.20 5.25 -5.12
N GLU A 87 11.29 5.91 -5.51
CA GLU A 87 11.31 6.99 -6.50
C GLU A 87 10.69 6.55 -7.83
N PHE A 88 11.11 5.39 -8.34
CA PHE A 88 10.54 4.81 -9.57
C PHE A 88 9.01 4.65 -9.50
N VAL A 89 8.48 4.13 -8.40
CA VAL A 89 7.02 3.98 -8.24
C VAL A 89 6.33 5.34 -8.18
N GLU A 90 6.89 6.29 -7.42
CA GLU A 90 6.33 7.65 -7.29
C GLU A 90 6.32 8.39 -8.64
N ASP A 91 7.40 8.34 -9.40
CA ASP A 91 7.51 8.98 -10.71
C ASP A 91 6.56 8.33 -11.71
N SER A 92 6.49 6.98 -11.74
CA SER A 92 5.54 6.25 -12.58
C SER A 92 4.08 6.60 -12.23
N MET A 93 3.76 6.83 -10.95
CA MET A 93 2.44 7.32 -10.54
C MET A 93 2.19 8.74 -11.06
N LEU A 94 3.18 9.63 -10.98
CA LEU A 94 3.08 11.01 -11.48
C LEU A 94 2.86 11.05 -13.01
N GLU A 95 3.62 10.25 -13.76
CA GLU A 95 3.49 10.10 -15.22
C GLU A 95 2.08 9.65 -15.64
N LYS A 96 1.51 8.71 -14.87
CA LYS A 96 0.13 8.24 -15.06
C LYS A 96 -0.92 9.20 -14.51
N GLY A 97 -0.53 10.39 -14.07
CA GLY A 97 -1.44 11.45 -13.62
C GLY A 97 -2.09 11.19 -12.28
N PHE A 98 -1.45 10.43 -11.39
CA PHE A 98 -1.88 10.34 -9.98
C PHE A 98 -1.67 11.68 -9.27
N ARG A 99 -2.55 11.95 -8.31
CA ARG A 99 -2.53 13.15 -7.46
C ARG A 99 -2.97 12.75 -6.05
N ARG A 100 -3.26 13.71 -5.18
CA ARG A 100 -3.64 13.49 -3.77
C ARG A 100 -4.95 12.72 -3.58
N ASP A 101 -5.75 12.61 -4.61
CA ASP A 101 -7.03 11.90 -4.65
C ASP A 101 -6.86 10.45 -5.14
N CYS A 102 -5.79 9.80 -4.72
CA CYS A 102 -5.51 8.39 -5.01
C CYS A 102 -5.37 7.56 -3.73
N CYS A 103 -5.42 6.24 -3.92
CA CYS A 103 -5.15 5.24 -2.89
C CYS A 103 -4.12 4.24 -3.42
N VAL A 104 -3.20 3.80 -2.56
CA VAL A 104 -2.27 2.72 -2.87
C VAL A 104 -2.85 1.40 -2.39
N VAL A 105 -2.82 0.38 -3.24
CA VAL A 105 -3.20 -1.01 -2.93
C VAL A 105 -1.93 -1.85 -3.02
N ALA A 106 -1.34 -2.15 -1.88
CA ALA A 106 -0.15 -3.00 -1.79
C ALA A 106 -0.54 -4.47 -1.86
N VAL A 107 -0.08 -5.20 -2.87
CA VAL A 107 -0.41 -6.62 -3.09
C VAL A 107 0.88 -7.42 -3.08
N GLY A 108 1.24 -8.03 -1.95
CA GLY A 108 2.52 -8.75 -1.88
C GLY A 108 2.95 -9.18 -0.48
N GLY A 109 4.23 -9.52 -0.39
CA GLY A 109 4.92 -9.80 0.85
C GLY A 109 5.43 -8.54 1.54
N GLY A 110 6.28 -8.70 2.57
CA GLY A 110 6.82 -7.61 3.38
C GLY A 110 7.54 -6.51 2.58
N VAL A 111 8.30 -6.87 1.55
CA VAL A 111 8.97 -5.90 0.66
C VAL A 111 7.97 -4.95 0.01
N VAL A 112 6.89 -5.51 -0.54
CA VAL A 112 5.84 -4.73 -1.22
C VAL A 112 5.06 -3.88 -0.23
N THR A 113 4.65 -4.44 0.92
CA THR A 113 3.86 -3.71 1.92
C THR A 113 4.64 -2.55 2.53
N ASP A 114 5.93 -2.75 2.83
CA ASP A 114 6.80 -1.71 3.36
C ASP A 114 7.05 -0.59 2.35
N LEU A 115 7.43 -0.96 1.12
CA LEU A 115 7.71 0.02 0.06
C LEU A 115 6.46 0.82 -0.30
N ALA A 116 5.34 0.13 -0.57
CA ALA A 116 4.09 0.76 -0.98
C ALA A 116 3.48 1.62 0.15
N GLY A 117 3.58 1.18 1.40
CA GLY A 117 3.17 1.98 2.55
C GLY A 117 4.01 3.23 2.73
N PHE A 118 5.32 3.17 2.43
CA PHE A 118 6.19 4.35 2.46
C PHE A 118 5.91 5.29 1.27
N VAL A 119 5.68 4.77 0.07
CA VAL A 119 5.18 5.56 -1.06
C VAL A 119 3.89 6.28 -0.67
N ALA A 120 2.90 5.57 -0.15
CA ALA A 120 1.62 6.17 0.26
C ALA A 120 1.79 7.28 1.30
N GLY A 121 2.66 7.08 2.29
CA GLY A 121 2.89 8.05 3.34
C GLY A 121 3.59 9.33 2.89
N THR A 122 4.32 9.30 1.78
CA THR A 122 5.05 10.46 1.23
C THR A 122 4.40 11.06 0.00
N PHE A 123 3.79 10.25 -0.87
CA PHE A 123 3.12 10.73 -2.07
C PHE A 123 1.98 11.69 -1.73
N GLY A 124 2.00 12.87 -2.34
CA GLY A 124 0.99 13.90 -2.09
C GLY A 124 0.94 14.43 -0.64
N ARG A 125 1.92 14.15 0.20
CA ARG A 125 2.02 14.37 1.66
C ARG A 125 1.14 13.41 2.48
N GLY A 126 0.97 12.22 1.99
CA GLY A 126 0.17 11.15 2.56
C GLY A 126 -1.14 10.93 1.82
N VAL A 127 -1.27 9.75 1.25
CA VAL A 127 -2.50 9.22 0.66
C VAL A 127 -2.89 7.93 1.38
N PRO A 128 -4.17 7.56 1.41
CA PRO A 128 -4.59 6.31 2.02
C PRO A 128 -4.00 5.09 1.30
N PHE A 129 -3.79 4.01 2.05
CA PHE A 129 -3.40 2.73 1.47
C PHE A 129 -4.07 1.55 2.19
N VAL A 130 -4.09 0.42 1.51
CA VAL A 130 -4.52 -0.87 2.03
C VAL A 130 -3.50 -1.94 1.70
N ASN A 131 -3.36 -2.94 2.57
CA ASN A 131 -2.48 -4.09 2.36
C ASN A 131 -3.28 -5.34 1.99
N TYR A 132 -2.88 -6.02 0.92
CA TYR A 132 -3.27 -7.37 0.58
C TYR A 132 -2.04 -8.28 0.76
N ALA A 133 -1.91 -8.82 1.97
CA ALA A 133 -0.75 -9.59 2.41
C ALA A 133 -0.78 -11.00 1.82
N THR A 134 0.22 -11.33 1.00
CA THR A 134 0.31 -12.61 0.27
C THR A 134 1.37 -13.56 0.82
N THR A 135 2.02 -13.24 1.91
CA THR A 135 2.96 -14.12 2.61
C THR A 135 2.63 -14.19 4.09
N LEU A 136 3.01 -15.29 4.75
CA LEU A 136 2.81 -15.44 6.19
C LEU A 136 3.50 -14.33 6.98
N LEU A 137 4.72 -13.94 6.59
CA LEU A 137 5.45 -12.86 7.24
C LEU A 137 4.70 -11.52 7.12
N ALA A 138 4.16 -11.21 5.94
CA ALA A 138 3.37 -10.00 5.76
C ALA A 138 2.08 -10.06 6.59
N ALA A 139 1.37 -11.20 6.59
CA ALA A 139 0.14 -11.37 7.33
C ALA A 139 0.32 -11.27 8.86
N ALA A 140 1.46 -11.79 9.38
CA ALA A 140 1.73 -11.83 10.82
C ALA A 140 2.40 -10.57 11.37
N ASP A 141 3.16 -9.82 10.56
CA ASP A 141 3.99 -8.71 11.02
C ASP A 141 4.06 -7.54 10.04
N ALA A 142 4.63 -7.72 8.84
CA ALA A 142 5.05 -6.59 8.00
C ALA A 142 3.89 -5.71 7.50
N SER A 143 2.68 -6.23 7.32
CA SER A 143 1.51 -5.43 6.92
C SER A 143 0.80 -4.75 8.08
N VAL A 144 1.23 -4.98 9.32
CA VAL A 144 0.57 -4.56 10.56
C VAL A 144 1.46 -3.60 11.35
N GLY A 145 0.84 -2.62 12.03
CA GLY A 145 1.56 -1.68 12.88
C GLY A 145 2.16 -0.47 12.15
N GLY A 146 1.96 -0.39 10.81
CA GLY A 146 2.30 0.81 10.03
C GLY A 146 3.77 1.13 9.89
N LYS A 147 4.68 0.22 10.23
CA LYS A 147 6.11 0.39 9.99
C LYS A 147 6.38 0.23 8.50
N THR A 148 6.67 1.32 7.83
CA THR A 148 6.96 1.32 6.39
C THR A 148 8.34 1.92 6.14
N ALA A 149 9.16 1.26 5.34
CA ALA A 149 10.54 1.65 5.18
C ALA A 149 11.18 1.13 3.89
N VAL A 150 12.35 1.66 3.59
CA VAL A 150 13.28 1.15 2.58
C VAL A 150 14.65 0.90 3.21
N ASP A 151 15.42 0.05 2.57
CA ASP A 151 16.78 -0.28 2.95
C ASP A 151 17.79 0.65 2.25
N THR A 152 18.94 0.76 2.87
CA THR A 152 20.11 1.45 2.35
C THR A 152 21.33 0.55 2.49
N PRO A 153 22.45 0.82 1.78
CA PRO A 153 23.68 0.08 1.99
C PRO A 153 24.24 0.13 3.42
N LEU A 154 23.80 1.08 4.22
CA LEU A 154 24.29 1.32 5.59
C LEU A 154 23.36 0.80 6.68
N ALA A 155 22.07 0.61 6.37
CA ALA A 155 21.08 0.19 7.37
C ALA A 155 19.81 -0.35 6.71
N THR A 156 19.21 -1.36 7.34
CA THR A 156 17.92 -1.91 6.97
C THR A 156 16.81 -1.25 7.79
N ASN A 157 15.64 -1.00 7.19
CA ASN A 157 14.43 -0.50 7.85
C ASN A 157 14.57 0.84 8.61
N LEU A 158 15.65 1.60 8.38
CA LEU A 158 15.90 2.84 9.13
C LEU A 158 15.26 4.08 8.47
N ILE A 159 15.08 4.02 7.16
CA ILE A 159 14.52 5.14 6.38
C ILE A 159 13.08 4.84 6.04
N GLY A 160 12.17 5.45 6.76
CA GLY A 160 10.74 5.20 6.60
C GLY A 160 9.89 6.11 7.49
N LEU A 161 8.65 5.72 7.64
CA LEU A 161 7.70 6.42 8.51
C LEU A 161 6.66 5.44 9.08
N PHE A 162 5.96 5.86 10.12
CA PHE A 162 4.77 5.18 10.57
C PHE A 162 3.57 5.64 9.75
N ASN A 163 2.98 4.73 8.98
CA ASN A 163 1.80 4.98 8.16
C ASN A 163 0.84 3.81 8.31
N GLN A 164 -0.30 4.03 8.98
CA GLN A 164 -1.26 2.96 9.22
C GLN A 164 -2.11 2.69 7.97
N PRO A 165 -2.27 1.42 7.56
CA PRO A 165 -3.18 1.08 6.47
C PRO A 165 -4.63 1.34 6.87
N LYS A 166 -5.51 1.54 5.89
CA LYS A 166 -6.96 1.66 6.16
C LYS A 166 -7.64 0.31 6.36
N LYS A 167 -7.05 -0.75 5.86
CA LYS A 167 -7.41 -2.15 6.12
C LYS A 167 -6.29 -3.08 5.68
N VAL A 168 -6.20 -4.25 6.32
CA VAL A 168 -5.29 -5.33 5.94
C VAL A 168 -6.10 -6.57 5.59
N TYR A 169 -5.84 -7.13 4.43
CA TYR A 169 -6.39 -8.39 3.95
C TYR A 169 -5.30 -9.45 4.00
N CYS A 170 -5.41 -10.40 4.92
CA CYS A 170 -4.44 -11.48 5.10
C CYS A 170 -4.92 -12.74 4.39
N LEU A 171 -4.23 -13.11 3.33
CA LEU A 171 -4.57 -14.29 2.55
C LEU A 171 -4.18 -15.57 3.28
N LEU A 172 -5.14 -16.45 3.54
CA LEU A 172 -4.89 -17.81 4.00
C LEU A 172 -4.67 -18.72 2.81
N TYR A 173 -3.48 -19.33 2.77
CA TYR A 173 -3.21 -20.46 1.89
C TYR A 173 -3.74 -21.73 2.55
N THR A 174 -4.49 -22.52 1.82
CA THR A 174 -4.69 -23.91 2.18
C THR A 174 -4.10 -24.77 1.09
N SER A 175 -3.23 -25.62 1.53
CA SER A 175 -2.87 -26.83 0.78
C SER A 175 -4.11 -27.65 0.45
#